data_5af2cf26e24aca679e3cbd36e49cf941
#
_entry.id   5af2cf26e24aca679e3cbd36e49cf941
#
_cell.length_a   1.000
_cell.length_b   1.000
_cell.length_c   1.000
_cell.angle_alpha   90.00
_cell.angle_beta   90.00
_cell.angle_gamma   90.00
#
_symmetry.space_group_name_H-M   'P 1'
#
loop_
_entity.id
_entity.type
_entity.pdbx_description
1 polymer ?
#
loop_
_entity_poly.entity_id
_entity_poly.type
_entity_poly.pdbx_seq_one_letter_code
_entity_poly.pdbx_strand_id
1 'polypeptide(L)'
;MGNTTKEKIDERKIKILNTAFDIFVEKTIEAVSMGEIAEAAGVGRATLFRYYPSKLELVIEVCGKKWKDVFDELDRCRPISSVGEISALDRLIFTLDSYIALYQNYKELLCYNDNFNHYVSRVGEDNERLAAFHESLYSVNVRLHNMFEKAKEDKSFRTDIPEGEFLRITVQTMMGAGEHYAKGFIWGSEKEHDYTQELLRLKEMIINYVTIGC
;
A
#
# COMPACT_ATOMS: atom_id res chain seq x y z
N MET A 1 -4.21 31.75 -19.28
CA MET A 1 -5.53 31.10 -19.23
C MET A 1 -5.83 30.82 -17.77
N GLY A 2 -6.97 31.33 -17.23
CA GLY A 2 -7.32 31.17 -15.83
C GLY A 2 -7.84 29.74 -15.58
N ASN A 3 -7.27 29.07 -14.57
CA ASN A 3 -7.77 27.77 -14.11
C ASN A 3 -9.27 27.83 -13.84
N THR A 4 -10.00 26.82 -14.28
CA THR A 4 -11.45 26.71 -14.01
C THR A 4 -11.68 26.54 -12.51
N THR A 5 -12.89 26.83 -12.02
CA THR A 5 -13.23 26.65 -10.59
C THR A 5 -13.01 25.21 -10.15
N LYS A 6 -13.25 24.23 -11.02
CA LYS A 6 -13.04 22.80 -10.77
C LYS A 6 -11.56 22.49 -10.58
N GLU A 7 -10.69 22.97 -11.46
CA GLU A 7 -9.23 22.78 -11.36
C GLU A 7 -8.67 23.34 -10.03
N LYS A 8 -9.11 24.53 -9.61
CA LYS A 8 -8.70 25.12 -8.32
C LYS A 8 -9.19 24.31 -7.10
N ILE A 9 -10.35 23.65 -7.21
CA ILE A 9 -10.86 22.76 -6.16
C ILE A 9 -10.01 21.51 -6.09
N ASP A 10 -9.68 20.91 -7.24
CA ASP A 10 -8.88 19.69 -7.33
C ASP A 10 -7.44 19.93 -6.85
N GLU A 11 -6.81 21.03 -7.24
CA GLU A 11 -5.49 21.45 -6.73
C GLU A 11 -5.47 21.60 -5.21
N ARG A 12 -6.52 22.21 -4.65
CA ARG A 12 -6.65 22.40 -3.20
C ARG A 12 -6.83 21.07 -2.47
N LYS A 13 -7.63 20.16 -3.01
CA LYS A 13 -7.79 18.81 -2.45
C LYS A 13 -6.46 18.05 -2.45
N ILE A 14 -5.75 18.05 -3.58
CA ILE A 14 -4.44 17.40 -3.70
C ILE A 14 -3.46 17.98 -2.68
N LYS A 15 -3.44 19.31 -2.50
CA LYS A 15 -2.59 19.94 -1.49
C LYS A 15 -2.92 19.48 -0.08
N ILE A 16 -4.22 19.42 0.28
CA ILE A 16 -4.65 18.93 1.59
C ILE A 16 -4.19 17.48 1.80
N LEU A 17 -4.40 16.60 0.82
CA LEU A 17 -4.03 15.19 0.91
C LEU A 17 -2.52 14.99 1.08
N ASN A 18 -1.71 15.71 0.30
CA ASN A 18 -0.25 15.63 0.42
C ASN A 18 0.22 16.15 1.78
N THR A 19 -0.24 17.33 2.21
CA THR A 19 0.11 17.88 3.52
C THR A 19 -0.31 16.96 4.67
N ALA A 20 -1.51 16.36 4.58
CA ALA A 20 -1.99 15.43 5.59
C ALA A 20 -1.11 14.17 5.64
N PHE A 21 -0.72 13.63 4.48
CA PHE A 21 0.20 12.49 4.38
C PHE A 21 1.53 12.78 5.07
N ASP A 22 2.17 13.90 4.72
CA ASP A 22 3.48 14.27 5.26
C ASP A 22 3.45 14.38 6.80
N ILE A 23 2.39 15.02 7.34
CA ILE A 23 2.22 15.15 8.79
C ILE A 23 1.92 13.79 9.45
N PHE A 24 1.13 12.92 8.80
CA PHE A 24 0.82 11.59 9.35
C PHE A 24 2.03 10.64 9.32
N VAL A 25 2.95 10.83 8.39
CA VAL A 25 4.22 10.10 8.37
C VAL A 25 5.17 10.58 9.46
N GLU A 26 5.25 11.91 9.67
CA GLU A 26 6.09 12.50 10.72
C GLU A 26 5.58 12.21 12.14
N LYS A 27 4.24 12.31 12.29
CA LYS A 27 3.53 12.10 13.56
C LYS A 27 2.56 10.96 13.39
N THR A 28 2.13 10.20 14.27
CA THR A 28 1.09 9.18 14.05
C THR A 28 -0.27 9.82 13.67
N ILE A 29 -1.12 9.07 12.98
CA ILE A 29 -2.46 9.54 12.61
C ILE A 29 -3.23 10.00 13.85
N GLU A 30 -3.14 9.28 14.98
CA GLU A 30 -3.83 9.61 16.23
C GLU A 30 -3.39 10.97 16.79
N ALA A 31 -2.09 11.25 16.74
CA ALA A 31 -1.50 12.45 17.36
C ALA A 31 -1.86 13.76 16.66
N VAL A 32 -2.31 13.71 15.40
CA VAL A 32 -2.57 14.89 14.56
C VAL A 32 -4.04 15.30 14.60
N SER A 33 -4.33 16.57 14.78
CA SER A 33 -5.68 17.12 14.72
C SER A 33 -6.04 17.65 13.33
N MET A 34 -7.34 17.69 12.99
CA MET A 34 -7.83 18.34 11.77
C MET A 34 -7.46 19.85 11.72
N GLY A 35 -7.30 20.48 12.89
CA GLY A 35 -6.88 21.88 12.98
C GLY A 35 -5.44 22.09 12.52
N GLU A 36 -4.52 21.24 12.94
CA GLU A 36 -3.11 21.26 12.51
C GLU A 36 -2.97 21.01 11.01
N ILE A 37 -3.75 20.06 10.47
CA ILE A 37 -3.77 19.79 9.02
C ILE A 37 -4.27 21.01 8.25
N ALA A 38 -5.34 21.66 8.70
CA ALA A 38 -5.88 22.86 8.05
C ALA A 38 -4.85 24.01 8.02
N GLU A 39 -4.17 24.24 9.14
CA GLU A 39 -3.12 25.24 9.29
C GLU A 39 -1.94 24.96 8.35
N ALA A 40 -1.40 23.75 8.39
CA ALA A 40 -0.28 23.34 7.54
C ALA A 40 -0.61 23.37 6.05
N ALA A 41 -1.85 22.97 5.66
CA ALA A 41 -2.30 23.05 4.29
C ALA A 41 -2.62 24.49 3.83
N GLY A 42 -2.64 25.46 4.75
CA GLY A 42 -2.99 26.85 4.47
C GLY A 42 -4.46 27.03 4.06
N VAL A 43 -5.37 26.24 4.68
CA VAL A 43 -6.80 26.33 4.44
C VAL A 43 -7.55 26.63 5.75
N GLY A 44 -8.69 27.30 5.65
CA GLY A 44 -9.55 27.50 6.84
C GLY A 44 -10.14 26.17 7.33
N ARG A 45 -10.31 26.00 8.67
CA ARG A 45 -10.92 24.79 9.26
C ARG A 45 -12.28 24.46 8.62
N ALA A 46 -13.16 25.45 8.44
CA ALA A 46 -14.46 25.26 7.79
C ALA A 46 -14.32 24.71 6.35
N THR A 47 -13.27 25.11 5.64
CA THR A 47 -12.98 24.60 4.29
C THR A 47 -12.54 23.14 4.35
N LEU A 48 -11.65 22.77 5.28
CA LEU A 48 -11.22 21.38 5.47
C LEU A 48 -12.41 20.49 5.82
N PHE A 49 -13.23 20.87 6.81
CA PHE A 49 -14.40 20.08 7.21
C PHE A 49 -15.48 19.97 6.12
N ARG A 50 -15.55 20.90 5.19
CA ARG A 50 -16.43 20.78 4.02
C ARG A 50 -15.97 19.72 3.03
N TYR A 51 -14.66 19.48 2.91
CA TYR A 51 -14.10 18.42 2.06
C TYR A 51 -14.09 17.06 2.78
N TYR A 52 -13.76 17.08 4.07
CA TYR A 52 -13.58 15.90 4.91
C TYR A 52 -14.29 16.11 6.24
N PRO A 53 -15.57 15.71 6.35
CA PRO A 53 -16.38 15.86 7.56
C PRO A 53 -15.76 15.21 8.81
N SER A 54 -14.93 14.19 8.64
CA SER A 54 -14.21 13.53 9.73
C SER A 54 -12.73 13.28 9.36
N LYS A 55 -11.92 13.07 10.39
CA LYS A 55 -10.51 12.67 10.23
C LYS A 55 -10.39 11.32 9.53
N LEU A 56 -11.30 10.37 9.83
CA LEU A 56 -11.32 9.05 9.20
C LEU A 56 -11.48 9.17 7.68
N GLU A 57 -12.38 10.02 7.21
CA GLU A 57 -12.60 10.24 5.77
C GLU A 57 -11.35 10.80 5.08
N LEU A 58 -10.68 11.77 5.73
CA LEU A 58 -9.43 12.31 5.22
C LEU A 58 -8.34 11.22 5.15
N VAL A 59 -8.19 10.43 6.22
CA VAL A 59 -7.20 9.35 6.31
C VAL A 59 -7.43 8.30 5.23
N ILE A 60 -8.68 7.89 5.00
CA ILE A 60 -9.02 6.91 3.93
C ILE A 60 -8.67 7.48 2.55
N GLU A 61 -9.01 8.75 2.28
CA GLU A 61 -8.74 9.35 0.97
C GLU A 61 -7.24 9.59 0.73
N VAL A 62 -6.48 9.92 1.78
CA VAL A 62 -5.00 9.97 1.72
C VAL A 62 -4.44 8.60 1.34
N CYS A 63 -4.89 7.54 2.00
CA CYS A 63 -4.45 6.17 1.73
C CYS A 63 -4.74 5.78 0.26
N GLY A 64 -5.99 5.94 -0.16
CA GLY A 64 -6.41 5.60 -1.53
C GLY A 64 -5.63 6.39 -2.60
N LYS A 65 -5.42 7.70 -2.37
CA LYS A 65 -4.64 8.54 -3.30
C LYS A 65 -3.19 8.08 -3.42
N LYS A 66 -2.52 7.82 -2.30
CA LYS A 66 -1.10 7.43 -2.29
C LYS A 66 -0.89 6.06 -2.91
N TRP A 67 -1.75 5.08 -2.61
CA TRP A 67 -1.69 3.77 -3.28
C TRP A 67 -1.98 3.86 -4.77
N LYS A 68 -2.96 4.68 -5.16
CA LYS A 68 -3.25 4.91 -6.58
C LYS A 68 -2.04 5.46 -7.32
N ASP A 69 -1.35 6.45 -6.75
CA ASP A 69 -0.16 7.04 -7.38
C ASP A 69 0.94 5.99 -7.61
N VAL A 70 1.17 5.11 -6.64
CA VAL A 70 2.14 4.01 -6.74
C VAL A 70 1.70 2.98 -7.79
N PHE A 71 0.43 2.57 -7.80
CA PHE A 71 -0.06 1.62 -8.80
C PHE A 71 0.01 2.20 -10.21
N ASP A 72 -0.36 3.46 -10.39
CA ASP A 72 -0.26 4.15 -11.68
C ASP A 72 1.20 4.23 -12.17
N GLU A 73 2.18 4.32 -11.27
CA GLU A 73 3.60 4.31 -11.60
C GLU A 73 4.11 2.89 -11.92
N LEU A 74 3.74 1.89 -11.13
CA LEU A 74 4.09 0.49 -11.38
C LEU A 74 3.50 0.01 -12.71
N ASP A 75 2.27 0.36 -13.02
CA ASP A 75 1.61 0.01 -14.29
C ASP A 75 2.26 0.70 -15.50
N ARG A 76 2.81 1.91 -15.33
CA ARG A 76 3.62 2.58 -16.37
C ARG A 76 4.95 1.89 -16.62
N CYS A 77 5.59 1.39 -15.57
CA CYS A 77 6.88 0.70 -15.68
C CYS A 77 6.74 -0.70 -16.28
N ARG A 78 5.62 -1.37 -16.09
CA ARG A 78 5.32 -2.69 -16.67
C ARG A 78 3.82 -2.82 -16.99
N PRO A 79 3.42 -2.53 -18.23
CA PRO A 79 2.02 -2.67 -18.66
C PRO A 79 1.51 -4.10 -18.45
N ILE A 80 0.34 -4.22 -17.83
CA ILE A 80 -0.35 -5.50 -17.53
C ILE A 80 -0.57 -6.35 -18.78
N SER A 81 -0.63 -5.74 -19.97
CA SER A 81 -0.81 -6.43 -21.25
C SER A 81 0.33 -7.41 -21.62
N SER A 82 1.51 -7.29 -21.00
CA SER A 82 2.64 -8.21 -21.21
C SER A 82 2.59 -9.46 -20.30
N VAL A 83 1.62 -9.53 -19.36
CA VAL A 83 1.56 -10.56 -18.32
C VAL A 83 0.86 -11.85 -18.76
N GLY A 84 0.22 -11.87 -19.94
CA GLY A 84 -0.58 -13.01 -20.41
C GLY A 84 0.18 -14.32 -20.63
N GLU A 85 1.47 -14.25 -20.99
CA GLU A 85 2.28 -15.40 -21.41
C GLU A 85 3.24 -15.94 -20.33
N ILE A 86 3.39 -15.25 -19.19
CA ILE A 86 4.35 -15.66 -18.13
C ILE A 86 3.74 -16.64 -17.13
N SER A 87 4.57 -17.50 -16.55
CA SER A 87 4.16 -18.51 -15.56
C SER A 87 3.57 -17.87 -14.30
N ALA A 88 2.80 -18.65 -13.53
CA ALA A 88 2.31 -18.18 -12.23
C ALA A 88 3.47 -17.89 -11.26
N LEU A 89 4.56 -18.64 -11.32
CA LEU A 89 5.77 -18.38 -10.53
C LEU A 89 6.40 -17.03 -10.89
N ASP A 90 6.52 -16.69 -12.17
CA ASP A 90 7.06 -15.40 -12.59
C ASP A 90 6.19 -14.23 -12.12
N ARG A 91 4.86 -14.43 -12.09
CA ARG A 91 3.91 -13.44 -11.53
C ARG A 91 4.12 -13.26 -10.03
N LEU A 92 4.34 -14.35 -9.30
CA LEU A 92 4.65 -14.29 -7.87
C LEU A 92 5.98 -13.58 -7.62
N ILE A 93 7.03 -13.95 -8.35
CA ILE A 93 8.35 -13.31 -8.28
C ILE A 93 8.19 -11.79 -8.51
N PHE A 94 7.48 -11.40 -9.56
CA PHE A 94 7.21 -9.99 -9.85
C PHE A 94 6.47 -9.28 -8.72
N THR A 95 5.48 -9.95 -8.11
CA THR A 95 4.74 -9.40 -6.97
C THR A 95 5.67 -9.17 -5.78
N LEU A 96 6.52 -10.13 -5.45
CA LEU A 96 7.49 -10.02 -4.36
C LEU A 96 8.54 -8.92 -4.63
N ASP A 97 9.01 -8.81 -5.88
CA ASP A 97 9.92 -7.73 -6.30
C ASP A 97 9.27 -6.35 -6.19
N SER A 98 7.96 -6.26 -6.46
CA SER A 98 7.23 -5.01 -6.30
C SER A 98 7.21 -4.53 -4.83
N TYR A 99 7.13 -5.45 -3.85
CA TYR A 99 7.23 -5.09 -2.42
C TYR A 99 8.64 -4.65 -2.02
N ILE A 100 9.69 -5.24 -2.61
CA ILE A 100 11.07 -4.77 -2.41
C ILE A 100 11.22 -3.36 -2.97
N ALA A 101 10.71 -3.10 -4.18
CA ALA A 101 10.70 -1.78 -4.78
C ALA A 101 9.89 -0.75 -3.97
N LEU A 102 8.76 -1.15 -3.37
CA LEU A 102 8.02 -0.32 -2.42
C LEU A 102 8.88 0.06 -1.21
N TYR A 103 9.58 -0.90 -0.61
CA TYR A 103 10.49 -0.61 0.49
C TYR A 103 11.62 0.34 0.08
N GLN A 104 12.20 0.17 -1.10
CA GLN A 104 13.32 0.99 -1.56
C GLN A 104 12.91 2.43 -1.88
N ASN A 105 11.71 2.63 -2.44
CA ASN A 105 11.32 3.92 -3.02
C ASN A 105 10.17 4.62 -2.28
N TYR A 106 9.42 3.91 -1.41
CA TYR A 106 8.18 4.41 -0.79
C TYR A 106 8.08 4.04 0.69
N LYS A 107 9.21 4.11 1.43
CA LYS A 107 9.24 3.79 2.89
C LYS A 107 8.19 4.56 3.67
N GLU A 108 7.97 5.83 3.34
CA GLU A 108 6.96 6.68 3.97
C GLU A 108 5.54 6.14 3.78
N LEU A 109 5.24 5.61 2.59
CA LEU A 109 3.94 4.99 2.34
C LEU A 109 3.76 3.71 3.15
N LEU A 110 4.80 2.89 3.28
CA LEU A 110 4.77 1.68 4.12
C LEU A 110 4.56 2.03 5.60
N CYS A 111 5.25 3.04 6.12
CA CYS A 111 5.04 3.56 7.47
C CYS A 111 3.62 4.10 7.66
N TYR A 112 3.11 4.83 6.67
CA TYR A 112 1.75 5.35 6.68
C TYR A 112 0.72 4.22 6.67
N ASN A 113 0.91 3.19 5.83
CA ASN A 113 -0.01 2.06 5.68
C ASN A 113 -0.18 1.29 7.00
N ASP A 114 0.90 1.04 7.72
CA ASP A 114 0.83 0.42 9.04
C ASP A 114 0.08 1.29 10.06
N ASN A 115 0.37 2.61 10.11
CA ASN A 115 -0.37 3.55 10.94
C ASN A 115 -1.86 3.62 10.56
N PHE A 116 -2.17 3.57 9.25
CA PHE A 116 -3.52 3.53 8.72
C PHE A 116 -4.28 2.29 9.20
N ASN A 117 -3.70 1.10 9.04
CA ASN A 117 -4.29 -0.16 9.47
C ASN A 117 -4.58 -0.14 10.99
N HIS A 118 -3.63 0.36 11.77
CA HIS A 118 -3.78 0.49 13.22
C HIS A 118 -4.89 1.49 13.60
N TYR A 119 -4.94 2.65 12.96
CA TYR A 119 -5.95 3.66 13.20
C TYR A 119 -7.36 3.17 12.85
N VAL A 120 -7.54 2.58 11.66
CA VAL A 120 -8.83 2.11 11.18
C VAL A 120 -9.37 0.97 12.05
N SER A 121 -8.52 0.04 12.48
CA SER A 121 -8.95 -1.06 13.37
C SER A 121 -9.52 -0.59 14.72
N ARG A 122 -9.18 0.64 15.14
CA ARG A 122 -9.68 1.24 16.38
C ARG A 122 -10.91 2.12 16.22
N VAL A 123 -11.06 2.79 15.08
CA VAL A 123 -12.08 3.84 14.89
C VAL A 123 -13.38 3.29 14.31
N GLY A 124 -13.35 2.11 13.73
CA GLY A 124 -14.54 1.38 13.32
C GLY A 124 -14.55 0.93 11.87
N GLU A 125 -15.04 -0.29 11.69
CA GLU A 125 -15.14 -0.99 10.41
C GLU A 125 -16.38 -0.59 9.60
N ASP A 126 -17.36 0.09 10.19
CA ASP A 126 -18.68 0.36 9.61
C ASP A 126 -18.77 1.65 8.77
N ASN A 127 -17.67 2.04 8.13
CA ASN A 127 -17.66 3.24 7.30
C ASN A 127 -17.78 2.87 5.81
N GLU A 128 -18.79 3.41 5.11
CA GLU A 128 -19.02 3.19 3.68
C GLU A 128 -17.78 3.52 2.81
N ARG A 129 -17.00 4.54 3.22
CA ARG A 129 -15.77 4.90 2.50
C ARG A 129 -14.65 3.88 2.70
N LEU A 130 -14.59 3.24 3.86
CA LEU A 130 -13.65 2.15 4.11
C LEU A 130 -14.02 0.94 3.26
N ALA A 131 -15.30 0.62 3.14
CA ALA A 131 -15.77 -0.41 2.22
C ALA A 131 -15.40 -0.09 0.77
N ALA A 132 -15.61 1.16 0.31
CA ALA A 132 -15.21 1.61 -1.02
C ALA A 132 -13.68 1.56 -1.23
N PHE A 133 -12.89 1.87 -0.19
CA PHE A 133 -11.43 1.71 -0.24
C PHE A 133 -11.03 0.23 -0.38
N HIS A 134 -11.61 -0.67 0.40
CA HIS A 134 -11.36 -2.11 0.26
C HIS A 134 -11.78 -2.63 -1.13
N GLU A 135 -12.88 -2.13 -1.68
CA GLU A 135 -13.30 -2.45 -3.04
C GLU A 135 -12.30 -1.95 -4.10
N SER A 136 -11.67 -0.79 -3.87
CA SER A 136 -10.61 -0.28 -4.76
C SER A 136 -9.39 -1.20 -4.83
N LEU A 137 -9.14 -1.99 -3.78
CA LEU A 137 -8.11 -3.03 -3.76
C LEU A 137 -8.55 -4.34 -4.44
N TYR A 138 -9.81 -4.43 -4.89
CA TYR A 138 -10.35 -5.64 -5.52
C TYR A 138 -9.52 -6.07 -6.73
N SER A 139 -9.02 -5.15 -7.54
CA SER A 139 -8.18 -5.45 -8.70
C SER A 139 -6.87 -6.17 -8.31
N VAL A 140 -6.30 -5.86 -7.14
CA VAL A 140 -5.12 -6.55 -6.60
C VAL A 140 -5.49 -7.98 -6.20
N ASN A 141 -6.60 -8.14 -5.48
CA ASN A 141 -7.09 -9.46 -5.06
C ASN A 141 -7.40 -10.36 -6.27
N VAL A 142 -8.04 -9.81 -7.32
CA VAL A 142 -8.31 -10.55 -8.56
C VAL A 142 -7.01 -10.98 -9.25
N ARG A 143 -5.98 -10.12 -9.29
CA ARG A 143 -4.67 -10.48 -9.86
C ARG A 143 -4.00 -11.62 -9.09
N LEU A 144 -4.04 -11.57 -7.76
CA LEU A 144 -3.48 -12.62 -6.90
C LEU A 144 -4.26 -13.93 -7.06
N HIS A 145 -5.59 -13.88 -7.11
CA HIS A 145 -6.44 -15.04 -7.39
C HIS A 145 -6.10 -15.66 -8.76
N ASN A 146 -6.08 -14.86 -9.82
CA ASN A 146 -5.75 -15.33 -11.16
C ASN A 146 -4.34 -15.92 -11.26
N MET A 147 -3.38 -15.44 -10.47
CA MET A 147 -2.05 -16.01 -10.36
C MET A 147 -2.12 -17.41 -9.72
N PHE A 148 -2.88 -17.57 -8.63
CA PHE A 148 -3.03 -18.85 -7.96
C PHE A 148 -3.78 -19.90 -8.82
N GLU A 149 -4.85 -19.48 -9.52
CA GLU A 149 -5.55 -20.36 -10.47
C GLU A 149 -4.63 -20.79 -11.62
N LYS A 150 -3.83 -19.87 -12.17
CA LYS A 150 -2.84 -20.22 -13.19
C LYS A 150 -1.81 -21.23 -12.70
N ALA A 151 -1.42 -21.18 -11.44
CA ALA A 151 -0.49 -22.17 -10.87
C ALA A 151 -1.09 -23.58 -10.80
N LYS A 152 -2.40 -23.71 -10.65
CA LYS A 152 -3.09 -25.01 -10.75
C LYS A 152 -2.98 -25.59 -12.17
N GLU A 153 -2.93 -24.73 -13.19
CA GLU A 153 -2.81 -25.13 -14.60
C GLU A 153 -1.35 -25.46 -14.96
N ASP A 154 -0.41 -24.50 -14.71
CA ASP A 154 0.98 -24.58 -15.18
C ASP A 154 1.92 -25.32 -14.22
N LYS A 155 1.45 -25.64 -13.01
CA LYS A 155 2.22 -26.36 -11.98
C LYS A 155 3.52 -25.67 -11.59
N SER A 156 3.66 -24.37 -11.80
CA SER A 156 4.90 -23.63 -11.57
C SER A 156 5.19 -23.37 -10.10
N PHE A 157 4.19 -23.46 -9.22
CA PHE A 157 4.35 -23.50 -7.77
C PHE A 157 3.24 -24.34 -7.10
N ARG A 158 3.46 -24.67 -5.83
CA ARG A 158 2.55 -25.53 -5.07
C ARG A 158 1.17 -24.93 -4.87
N THR A 159 0.13 -25.75 -5.05
CA THR A 159 -1.27 -25.39 -4.82
C THR A 159 -2.00 -26.40 -3.92
N ASP A 160 -1.23 -27.16 -3.13
CA ASP A 160 -1.71 -28.16 -2.18
C ASP A 160 -2.19 -27.57 -0.85
N ILE A 161 -2.05 -26.26 -0.69
CA ILE A 161 -2.57 -25.49 0.44
C ILE A 161 -3.67 -24.51 -0.01
N PRO A 162 -4.61 -24.14 0.88
CA PRO A 162 -5.65 -23.18 0.54
C PRO A 162 -5.08 -21.84 0.06
N GLU A 163 -5.68 -21.25 -0.97
CA GLU A 163 -5.23 -19.97 -1.57
C GLU A 163 -5.02 -18.87 -0.52
N GLY A 164 -5.98 -18.69 0.39
CA GLY A 164 -5.86 -17.66 1.43
C GLY A 164 -4.69 -17.90 2.38
N GLU A 165 -4.33 -19.16 2.66
CA GLU A 165 -3.15 -19.50 3.44
C GLU A 165 -1.88 -19.20 2.63
N PHE A 166 -1.84 -19.62 1.36
CA PHE A 166 -0.74 -19.33 0.45
C PHE A 166 -0.44 -17.83 0.39
N LEU A 167 -1.46 -16.99 0.18
CA LEU A 167 -1.29 -15.54 0.09
C LEU A 167 -0.80 -14.92 1.41
N ARG A 168 -1.27 -15.43 2.57
CA ARG A 168 -0.79 -14.95 3.86
C ARG A 168 0.68 -15.26 4.10
N ILE A 169 1.13 -16.47 3.82
CA ILE A 169 2.53 -16.88 4.05
C ILE A 169 3.50 -16.37 2.99
N THR A 170 3.03 -15.86 1.87
CA THR A 170 3.87 -15.31 0.79
C THR A 170 3.73 -13.79 0.70
N VAL A 171 2.69 -13.32 0.06
CA VAL A 171 2.49 -11.90 -0.27
C VAL A 171 2.33 -11.03 0.98
N GLN A 172 1.48 -11.45 1.94
CA GLN A 172 1.27 -10.66 3.15
C GLN A 172 2.48 -10.67 4.10
N THR A 173 3.22 -11.79 4.15
CA THR A 173 4.48 -11.83 4.91
C THR A 173 5.52 -10.87 4.34
N MET A 174 5.64 -10.81 3.01
CA MET A 174 6.57 -9.90 2.34
C MET A 174 6.20 -8.44 2.56
N MET A 175 4.91 -8.11 2.47
CA MET A 175 4.39 -6.76 2.75
C MET A 175 4.66 -6.36 4.20
N GLY A 176 4.30 -7.24 5.16
CA GLY A 176 4.52 -6.99 6.59
C GLY A 176 6.00 -6.82 6.96
N ALA A 177 6.90 -7.57 6.33
CA ALA A 177 8.34 -7.38 6.51
C ALA A 177 8.78 -6.00 5.99
N GLY A 178 8.30 -5.59 4.81
CA GLY A 178 8.58 -4.26 4.25
C GLY A 178 8.10 -3.13 5.14
N GLU A 179 6.87 -3.21 5.67
CA GLU A 179 6.32 -2.23 6.62
C GLU A 179 7.15 -2.15 7.90
N HIS A 180 7.54 -3.32 8.44
CA HIS A 180 8.34 -3.41 9.64
C HIS A 180 9.73 -2.77 9.47
N TYR A 181 10.41 -3.10 8.37
CA TYR A 181 11.73 -2.55 8.07
C TYR A 181 11.68 -1.06 7.70
N ALA A 182 10.60 -0.59 7.08
CA ALA A 182 10.44 0.83 6.74
C ALA A 182 10.40 1.74 7.98
N LYS A 183 9.91 1.23 9.13
CA LYS A 183 9.88 1.95 10.41
C LYS A 183 11.25 2.09 11.07
N GLY A 184 12.25 1.37 10.58
CA GLY A 184 13.55 1.29 11.24
C GLY A 184 13.46 0.51 12.54
N PHE A 185 14.17 -0.63 12.62
CA PHE A 185 13.86 -1.56 13.68
C PHE A 185 14.70 -1.48 14.95
N ILE A 186 14.22 -2.10 15.92
CA ILE A 186 14.22 -1.98 17.35
C ILE A 186 15.32 -2.79 18.06
N TRP A 187 15.87 -3.84 17.44
CA TRP A 187 16.83 -4.73 18.11
C TRP A 187 18.29 -4.31 17.93
N GLY A 188 18.55 -3.34 17.05
CA GLY A 188 19.89 -2.85 16.76
C GLY A 188 20.01 -1.34 16.92
N SER A 189 21.21 -0.86 17.16
CA SER A 189 21.56 0.56 17.24
C SER A 189 21.66 1.25 15.88
N GLU A 190 21.41 0.53 14.79
CA GLU A 190 21.56 1.00 13.40
C GLU A 190 20.28 1.65 12.91
N LYS A 191 20.15 2.94 13.22
CA LYS A 191 18.97 3.73 12.79
C LYS A 191 18.82 3.92 11.29
N GLU A 192 19.83 3.59 10.49
CA GLU A 192 19.86 3.82 9.03
C GLU A 192 20.20 2.55 8.23
N HIS A 193 19.93 1.37 8.79
CA HIS A 193 20.20 0.13 8.08
C HIS A 193 19.25 -0.03 6.87
N ASP A 194 19.82 -0.41 5.72
CA ASP A 194 19.04 -0.78 4.54
C ASP A 194 18.76 -2.28 4.55
N TYR A 195 17.50 -2.65 4.82
CA TYR A 195 17.03 -4.02 4.90
C TYR A 195 16.68 -4.64 3.53
N THR A 196 17.17 -4.10 2.43
CA THR A 196 16.95 -4.65 1.08
C THR A 196 17.46 -6.09 0.99
N GLN A 197 18.60 -6.41 1.61
CA GLN A 197 19.17 -7.76 1.57
C GLN A 197 18.31 -8.77 2.34
N GLU A 198 17.76 -8.40 3.48
CA GLU A 198 16.84 -9.23 4.26
C GLU A 198 15.56 -9.52 3.49
N LEU A 199 15.01 -8.53 2.80
CA LEU A 199 13.85 -8.71 1.93
C LEU A 199 14.16 -9.62 0.73
N LEU A 200 15.34 -9.50 0.12
CA LEU A 200 15.80 -10.42 -0.93
C LEU A 200 15.92 -11.85 -0.42
N ARG A 201 16.47 -12.05 0.79
CA ARG A 201 16.55 -13.37 1.41
C ARG A 201 15.18 -13.94 1.75
N LEU A 202 14.27 -13.11 2.26
CA LEU A 202 12.88 -13.52 2.49
C LEU A 202 12.21 -13.95 1.19
N LYS A 203 12.38 -13.21 0.10
CA LYS A 203 11.92 -13.61 -1.23
C LYS A 203 12.47 -14.98 -1.65
N GLU A 204 13.78 -15.20 -1.51
CA GLU A 204 14.41 -16.51 -1.81
C GLU A 204 13.78 -17.64 -0.98
N MET A 205 13.54 -17.41 0.33
CA MET A 205 12.89 -18.39 1.20
C MET A 205 11.46 -18.69 0.73
N ILE A 206 10.69 -17.68 0.37
CA ILE A 206 9.32 -17.85 -0.15
C ILE A 206 9.35 -18.65 -1.46
N ILE A 207 10.21 -18.28 -2.41
CA ILE A 207 10.31 -18.97 -3.70
C ILE A 207 10.70 -20.44 -3.49
N ASN A 208 11.70 -20.71 -2.67
CA ASN A 208 12.10 -22.07 -2.35
C ASN A 208 10.95 -22.89 -1.74
N TYR A 209 10.20 -22.30 -0.80
CA TYR A 209 9.07 -22.97 -0.17
C TYR A 209 7.96 -23.30 -1.17
N VAL A 210 7.63 -22.39 -2.08
CA VAL A 210 6.52 -22.61 -3.02
C VAL A 210 6.88 -23.50 -4.19
N THR A 211 8.16 -23.69 -4.49
CA THR A 211 8.66 -24.56 -5.58
C THR A 211 9.06 -25.97 -5.12
N ILE A 212 9.06 -26.26 -3.81
CA ILE A 212 9.33 -27.61 -3.29
C ILE A 212 8.21 -28.57 -3.73
N GLY A 213 8.58 -29.56 -4.49
CA GLY A 213 7.68 -30.66 -4.93
C GLY A 213 6.90 -30.35 -6.22
N CYS A 214 7.28 -29.30 -6.94
CA CYS A 214 6.78 -29.01 -8.27
C CYS A 214 7.57 -29.77 -9.34
#